data_51d30863fd7605bbd58af6944abd9038
#
_entry.id   51d30863fd7605bbd58af6944abd9038
#
_cell.length_a   1.000
_cell.length_b   1.000
_cell.length_c   1.000
_cell.angle_alpha   90.00
_cell.angle_beta   90.00
_cell.angle_gamma   90.00
#
_symmetry.space_group_name_H-M   'P 1'
#
loop_
_entity.id
_entity.type
_entity.pdbx_description
1 polymer ?
#
loop_
_entity_poly.entity_id
_entity_poly.type
_entity_poly.pdbx_seq_one_letter_code
_entity_poly.pdbx_strand_id
1 'polypeptide(L)'
;MKTVIHFLITDIYSGAESVAAHIIKNLPSGWEGYYAAPAGSGLEKVSAMGIKTIECNTSDINDIKRVCREYSPDALHAHDPHMSFNCARAGVPFVAHLHCNCPWLSKLCPNSIALAYVCLRASKVICVSNSIVDSYIFKNILKKKAAVLNNCIDAAEIRDLALEPCGESYDICFTGRLEEEKGPLEFVRVVADVKKALPNVSAVMLGDGSLREATSALIGELNLGANITLKGFVDNPYKYMMASKLGVLTSAVEGFGLAAAEQLLLGHPFLAYPVGGLTEIVNDRCGKLCRSKKEMCAEAVRLLSDSAYYAAKSSYAPIAAARFADMKSYIESITSWYSALPKV
;
A
#
# COMPACT_ATOMS: atom_id res chain seq x y z
N MET A 1 0.70 1.81 -31.22
CA MET A 1 0.64 2.05 -29.77
C MET A 1 0.91 0.72 -29.10
N LYS A 2 1.77 0.69 -28.08
CA LYS A 2 2.07 -0.53 -27.33
C LYS A 2 1.02 -0.74 -26.26
N THR A 3 0.67 -1.98 -25.98
CA THR A 3 -0.38 -2.33 -25.01
C THR A 3 0.21 -3.06 -23.82
N VAL A 4 -0.15 -2.63 -22.60
CA VAL A 4 0.16 -3.36 -21.37
C VAL A 4 -1.13 -3.72 -20.62
N ILE A 5 -1.20 -4.96 -20.12
CA ILE A 5 -2.31 -5.40 -19.26
C ILE A 5 -1.77 -5.62 -17.85
N HIS A 6 -2.38 -4.94 -16.89
CA HIS A 6 -2.16 -5.14 -15.46
C HIS A 6 -3.17 -6.13 -14.93
N PHE A 7 -2.70 -7.29 -14.50
CA PHE A 7 -3.53 -8.34 -13.92
C PHE A 7 -3.50 -8.26 -12.39
N LEU A 8 -4.68 -8.25 -11.79
CA LEU A 8 -4.90 -8.31 -10.34
C LEU A 8 -5.81 -9.48 -9.99
N ILE A 9 -5.63 -10.05 -8.79
CA ILE A 9 -6.36 -11.26 -8.40
C ILE A 9 -7.60 -10.96 -7.57
N THR A 10 -7.72 -9.76 -7.01
CA THR A 10 -8.82 -9.37 -6.13
C THR A 10 -9.91 -8.59 -6.86
N ASP A 11 -11.12 -8.67 -6.34
CA ASP A 11 -12.31 -7.95 -6.79
C ASP A 11 -12.57 -6.64 -6.03
N ILE A 12 -11.69 -6.32 -5.05
CA ILE A 12 -11.76 -5.11 -4.21
C ILE A 12 -10.69 -4.09 -4.60
N TYR A 13 -10.89 -2.83 -4.22
CA TYR A 13 -9.90 -1.76 -4.41
C TYR A 13 -9.07 -1.57 -3.15
N SER A 14 -7.77 -1.78 -3.25
CA SER A 14 -6.81 -1.64 -2.14
C SER A 14 -5.48 -1.04 -2.63
N GLY A 15 -4.40 -1.22 -1.87
CA GLY A 15 -3.11 -0.61 -2.21
C GLY A 15 -2.49 -1.09 -3.52
N ALA A 16 -2.58 -2.39 -3.85
CA ALA A 16 -2.03 -2.93 -5.10
C ALA A 16 -2.81 -2.42 -6.33
N GLU A 17 -4.13 -2.36 -6.21
CA GLU A 17 -5.05 -1.84 -7.22
C GLU A 17 -4.81 -0.35 -7.47
N SER A 18 -4.61 0.42 -6.39
CA SER A 18 -4.25 1.84 -6.48
C SER A 18 -2.92 2.04 -7.23
N VAL A 19 -1.90 1.25 -6.90
CA VAL A 19 -0.60 1.30 -7.60
C VAL A 19 -0.76 0.96 -9.08
N ALA A 20 -1.52 -0.08 -9.42
CA ALA A 20 -1.79 -0.44 -10.82
C ALA A 20 -2.50 0.69 -11.56
N ALA A 21 -3.53 1.29 -10.97
CA ALA A 21 -4.26 2.42 -11.53
C ALA A 21 -3.34 3.63 -11.76
N HIS A 22 -2.50 3.99 -10.78
CA HIS A 22 -1.54 5.08 -10.92
C HIS A 22 -0.51 4.82 -12.03
N ILE A 23 -0.01 3.58 -12.16
CA ILE A 23 0.89 3.23 -13.27
C ILE A 23 0.19 3.44 -14.61
N ILE A 24 -1.03 2.92 -14.77
CA ILE A 24 -1.79 3.02 -16.03
C ILE A 24 -2.07 4.48 -16.41
N LYS A 25 -2.52 5.30 -15.45
CA LYS A 25 -2.79 6.74 -15.66
C LYS A 25 -1.56 7.53 -16.13
N ASN A 26 -0.38 7.13 -15.70
CA ASN A 26 0.87 7.85 -15.95
C ASN A 26 1.74 7.21 -17.04
N LEU A 27 1.22 6.25 -17.80
CA LEU A 27 1.96 5.66 -18.93
C LEU A 27 2.33 6.75 -19.95
N PRO A 28 3.57 6.71 -20.51
CA PRO A 28 3.97 7.71 -21.48
C PRO A 28 3.25 7.55 -22.81
N SER A 29 3.25 8.60 -23.62
CA SER A 29 2.71 8.57 -24.97
C SER A 29 3.30 7.39 -25.78
N GLY A 30 2.42 6.64 -26.44
CA GLY A 30 2.78 5.41 -27.16
C GLY A 30 2.51 4.12 -26.41
N TRP A 31 2.10 4.18 -25.14
CA TRP A 31 1.56 3.05 -24.37
C TRP A 31 0.07 3.22 -24.10
N GLU A 32 -0.66 2.13 -24.12
CA GLU A 32 -2.04 2.01 -23.68
C GLU A 32 -2.13 0.93 -22.60
N GLY A 33 -2.71 1.29 -21.44
CA GLY A 33 -2.84 0.40 -20.30
C GLY A 33 -4.26 -0.11 -20.09
N TYR A 34 -4.37 -1.38 -19.74
CA TYR A 34 -5.61 -2.03 -19.33
C TYR A 34 -5.49 -2.59 -17.93
N TYR A 35 -6.56 -2.50 -17.17
CA TYR A 35 -6.68 -3.11 -15.85
C TYR A 35 -7.57 -4.35 -15.96
N ALA A 36 -7.04 -5.54 -15.67
CA ALA A 36 -7.74 -6.82 -15.74
C ALA A 36 -7.88 -7.44 -14.35
N ALA A 37 -9.11 -7.68 -13.92
CA ALA A 37 -9.45 -8.25 -12.62
C ALA A 37 -10.80 -8.98 -12.67
N PRO A 38 -11.15 -9.77 -11.62
CA PRO A 38 -12.51 -10.28 -11.46
C PRO A 38 -13.55 -9.15 -11.34
N ALA A 39 -14.80 -9.44 -11.70
CA ALA A 39 -15.92 -8.52 -11.49
C ALA A 39 -16.05 -8.17 -10.01
N GLY A 40 -16.22 -6.88 -9.71
CA GLY A 40 -16.38 -6.40 -8.34
C GLY A 40 -16.07 -4.91 -8.19
N SER A 41 -16.11 -4.44 -6.95
CA SER A 41 -15.95 -3.01 -6.62
C SER A 41 -14.59 -2.43 -7.05
N GLY A 42 -13.54 -3.25 -7.12
CA GLY A 42 -12.23 -2.84 -7.62
C GLY A 42 -12.26 -2.48 -9.10
N LEU A 43 -12.86 -3.35 -9.94
CA LEU A 43 -13.00 -3.14 -11.37
C LEU A 43 -13.88 -1.92 -11.67
N GLU A 44 -15.02 -1.78 -10.96
CA GLU A 44 -15.94 -0.65 -11.09
C GLU A 44 -15.27 0.68 -10.76
N LYS A 45 -14.54 0.73 -9.63
CA LYS A 45 -13.84 1.93 -9.19
C LYS A 45 -12.76 2.36 -10.18
N VAL A 46 -11.96 1.43 -10.69
CA VAL A 46 -10.91 1.71 -11.68
C VAL A 46 -11.53 2.17 -13.01
N SER A 47 -12.64 1.57 -13.43
CA SER A 47 -13.41 2.02 -14.60
C SER A 47 -13.92 3.47 -14.43
N ALA A 48 -14.44 3.81 -13.25
CA ALA A 48 -14.90 5.16 -12.93
C ALA A 48 -13.78 6.22 -12.97
N MET A 49 -12.51 5.79 -12.82
CA MET A 49 -11.33 6.65 -13.00
C MET A 49 -10.97 6.89 -14.49
N GLY A 50 -11.76 6.37 -15.44
CA GLY A 50 -11.52 6.48 -16.88
C GLY A 50 -10.44 5.51 -17.41
N ILE A 51 -10.04 4.52 -16.64
CA ILE A 51 -9.09 3.48 -17.05
C ILE A 51 -9.86 2.37 -17.79
N LYS A 52 -9.30 1.89 -18.90
CA LYS A 52 -9.85 0.74 -19.63
C LYS A 52 -9.75 -0.53 -18.77
N THR A 53 -10.88 -1.19 -18.57
CA THR A 53 -10.97 -2.38 -17.73
C THR A 53 -11.32 -3.62 -18.55
N ILE A 54 -10.84 -4.78 -18.10
CA ILE A 54 -11.13 -6.10 -18.65
C ILE A 54 -11.61 -6.98 -17.51
N GLU A 55 -12.85 -7.45 -17.60
CA GLU A 55 -13.32 -8.49 -16.70
C GLU A 55 -12.65 -9.82 -17.05
N CYS A 56 -11.99 -10.42 -16.08
CA CYS A 56 -11.21 -11.64 -16.24
C CYS A 56 -11.25 -12.48 -14.97
N ASN A 57 -11.58 -13.76 -15.11
CA ASN A 57 -11.35 -14.71 -14.01
C ASN A 57 -9.85 -15.01 -13.91
N THR A 58 -9.14 -14.19 -13.17
CA THR A 58 -7.69 -14.25 -13.03
C THR A 58 -7.17 -15.50 -12.29
N SER A 59 -8.07 -16.31 -11.72
CA SER A 59 -7.76 -17.64 -11.18
C SER A 59 -7.80 -18.73 -12.25
N ASP A 60 -8.43 -18.49 -13.40
CA ASP A 60 -8.47 -19.41 -14.55
C ASP A 60 -7.40 -19.06 -15.59
N ILE A 61 -6.45 -19.97 -15.76
CA ILE A 61 -5.36 -19.81 -16.75
C ILE A 61 -5.89 -19.69 -18.19
N ASN A 62 -7.01 -20.35 -18.52
CA ASN A 62 -7.59 -20.29 -19.86
C ASN A 62 -8.17 -18.90 -20.13
N ASP A 63 -8.74 -18.26 -19.11
CA ASP A 63 -9.26 -16.91 -19.23
C ASP A 63 -8.13 -15.88 -19.37
N ILE A 64 -7.04 -16.04 -18.62
CA ILE A 64 -5.82 -15.24 -18.82
C ILE A 64 -5.32 -15.38 -20.28
N LYS A 65 -5.25 -16.61 -20.79
CA LYS A 65 -4.84 -16.87 -22.19
C LYS A 65 -5.83 -16.30 -23.20
N ARG A 66 -7.14 -16.30 -22.90
CA ARG A 66 -8.17 -15.66 -23.73
C ARG A 66 -7.89 -14.18 -23.86
N VAL A 67 -7.73 -13.48 -22.73
CA VAL A 67 -7.41 -12.05 -22.69
C VAL A 67 -6.12 -11.74 -23.47
N CYS A 68 -5.06 -12.54 -23.28
CA CYS A 68 -3.81 -12.35 -24.04
C CYS A 68 -4.00 -12.49 -25.56
N ARG A 69 -4.81 -13.46 -26.02
CA ARG A 69 -5.09 -13.64 -27.45
C ARG A 69 -5.94 -12.51 -28.03
N GLU A 70 -6.95 -12.06 -27.27
CA GLU A 70 -7.89 -11.03 -27.70
C GLU A 70 -7.22 -9.66 -27.83
N TYR A 71 -6.40 -9.29 -26.86
CA TYR A 71 -5.78 -7.96 -26.77
C TYR A 71 -4.36 -7.92 -27.33
N SER A 72 -3.70 -9.07 -27.56
CA SER A 72 -2.32 -9.18 -28.06
C SER A 72 -1.36 -8.17 -27.41
N PRO A 73 -1.23 -8.16 -26.07
CA PRO A 73 -0.47 -7.14 -25.36
C PRO A 73 1.06 -7.25 -25.61
N ASP A 74 1.73 -6.11 -25.68
CA ASP A 74 3.20 -6.04 -25.73
C ASP A 74 3.85 -6.35 -24.37
N ALA A 75 3.11 -6.16 -23.28
CA ALA A 75 3.59 -6.45 -21.92
C ALA A 75 2.44 -6.92 -21.01
N LEU A 76 2.78 -7.81 -20.07
CA LEU A 76 1.91 -8.18 -18.95
C LEU A 76 2.57 -7.76 -17.64
N HIS A 77 1.78 -7.17 -16.75
CA HIS A 77 2.18 -6.81 -15.41
C HIS A 77 1.30 -7.54 -14.40
N ALA A 78 1.86 -8.53 -13.73
CA ALA A 78 1.16 -9.33 -12.74
C ALA A 78 1.40 -8.75 -11.33
N HIS A 79 0.33 -8.33 -10.66
CA HIS A 79 0.41 -7.83 -9.30
C HIS A 79 0.19 -8.98 -8.32
N ASP A 80 1.03 -9.03 -7.28
CA ASP A 80 1.08 -10.04 -6.24
C ASP A 80 1.59 -11.44 -6.63
N PRO A 81 2.05 -12.25 -5.65
CA PRO A 81 2.61 -13.56 -5.91
C PRO A 81 1.66 -14.53 -6.59
N HIS A 82 0.36 -14.52 -6.20
CA HIS A 82 -0.63 -15.46 -6.74
C HIS A 82 -0.93 -15.16 -8.21
N MET A 83 -1.13 -13.89 -8.56
CA MET A 83 -1.35 -13.49 -9.96
C MET A 83 -0.11 -13.77 -10.81
N SER A 84 1.07 -13.48 -10.27
CA SER A 84 2.36 -13.80 -10.92
C SER A 84 2.52 -15.31 -11.17
N PHE A 85 2.06 -16.14 -10.24
CA PHE A 85 2.07 -17.61 -10.41
C PHE A 85 1.11 -18.07 -11.52
N ASN A 86 -0.07 -17.47 -11.62
CA ASN A 86 -1.02 -17.79 -12.68
C ASN A 86 -0.48 -17.37 -14.07
N CYS A 87 0.13 -16.20 -14.18
CA CYS A 87 0.82 -15.78 -15.41
C CYS A 87 1.98 -16.72 -15.77
N ALA A 88 2.77 -17.14 -14.80
CA ALA A 88 3.87 -18.08 -15.02
C ALA A 88 3.37 -19.45 -15.55
N ARG A 89 2.23 -19.94 -15.05
CA ARG A 89 1.58 -21.18 -15.52
C ARG A 89 0.92 -21.02 -16.89
N ALA A 90 0.41 -19.82 -17.19
CA ALA A 90 -0.14 -19.52 -18.51
C ALA A 90 0.94 -19.52 -19.61
N GLY A 91 2.22 -19.43 -19.23
CA GLY A 91 3.34 -19.49 -20.16
C GLY A 91 3.54 -18.20 -20.97
N VAL A 92 2.99 -17.09 -20.50
CA VAL A 92 3.12 -15.76 -21.13
C VAL A 92 4.27 -14.98 -20.49
N PRO A 93 5.03 -14.15 -21.25
CA PRO A 93 6.05 -13.26 -20.69
C PRO A 93 5.41 -12.17 -19.82
N PHE A 94 5.98 -11.90 -18.63
CA PHE A 94 5.42 -10.92 -17.70
C PHE A 94 6.47 -10.30 -16.78
N VAL A 95 6.11 -9.14 -16.23
CA VAL A 95 6.75 -8.53 -15.06
C VAL A 95 5.91 -8.89 -13.84
N ALA A 96 6.53 -9.40 -12.79
CA ALA A 96 5.90 -9.64 -11.50
C ALA A 96 6.10 -8.43 -10.58
N HIS A 97 5.09 -8.02 -9.82
CA HIS A 97 5.15 -6.92 -8.85
C HIS A 97 4.66 -7.40 -7.48
N LEU A 98 5.57 -7.48 -6.53
CA LEU A 98 5.30 -8.01 -5.19
C LEU A 98 5.00 -6.85 -4.24
N HIS A 99 3.72 -6.75 -3.82
CA HIS A 99 3.21 -5.67 -2.97
C HIS A 99 3.16 -6.01 -1.48
N CYS A 100 3.35 -7.27 -1.11
CA CYS A 100 3.21 -7.75 0.27
C CYS A 100 4.49 -8.41 0.78
N ASN A 101 4.89 -8.07 2.00
CA ASN A 101 5.89 -8.82 2.76
C ASN A 101 5.22 -9.97 3.54
N CYS A 102 4.74 -10.95 2.79
CA CYS A 102 3.97 -12.07 3.35
C CYS A 102 4.77 -12.87 4.37
N PRO A 103 4.18 -13.29 5.51
CA PRO A 103 4.89 -14.04 6.57
C PRO A 103 5.48 -15.37 6.13
N TRP A 104 4.95 -15.97 5.04
CA TRP A 104 5.45 -17.22 4.49
C TRP A 104 6.73 -17.06 3.65
N LEU A 105 7.15 -15.83 3.31
CA LEU A 105 8.39 -15.59 2.54
C LEU A 105 9.62 -16.19 3.23
N SER A 106 9.68 -16.15 4.56
CA SER A 106 10.80 -16.69 5.34
C SER A 106 10.69 -18.19 5.63
N LYS A 107 9.63 -18.86 5.17
CA LYS A 107 9.34 -20.27 5.47
C LYS A 107 9.45 -21.14 4.23
N LEU A 108 9.94 -22.36 4.38
CA LEU A 108 9.84 -23.37 3.33
C LEU A 108 8.40 -23.92 3.29
N CYS A 109 7.64 -23.50 2.28
CA CYS A 109 6.23 -23.87 2.12
C CYS A 109 5.84 -23.83 0.63
N PRO A 110 4.65 -24.34 0.26
CA PRO A 110 4.19 -24.31 -1.14
C PRO A 110 4.23 -22.94 -1.78
N ASN A 111 3.85 -21.88 -1.03
CA ASN A 111 3.85 -20.50 -1.54
C ASN A 111 5.27 -19.98 -1.83
N SER A 112 6.25 -20.28 -0.97
CA SER A 112 7.64 -19.86 -1.22
C SER A 112 8.26 -20.62 -2.39
N ILE A 113 7.90 -21.88 -2.60
CA ILE A 113 8.32 -22.66 -3.77
C ILE A 113 7.65 -22.12 -5.05
N ALA A 114 6.35 -21.81 -4.99
CA ALA A 114 5.63 -21.19 -6.10
C ALA A 114 6.24 -19.85 -6.51
N LEU A 115 6.65 -19.01 -5.55
CA LEU A 115 7.35 -17.76 -5.83
C LEU A 115 8.74 -18.01 -6.45
N ALA A 116 9.45 -19.07 -6.07
CA ALA A 116 10.71 -19.44 -6.75
C ALA A 116 10.46 -19.78 -8.23
N TYR A 117 9.38 -20.50 -8.53
CA TYR A 117 8.98 -20.77 -9.92
C TYR A 117 8.63 -19.46 -10.66
N VAL A 118 7.90 -18.53 -10.03
CA VAL A 118 7.65 -17.18 -10.59
C VAL A 118 8.96 -16.48 -10.93
N CYS A 119 9.93 -16.47 -10.01
CA CYS A 119 11.24 -15.84 -10.24
C CYS A 119 12.00 -16.43 -11.43
N LEU A 120 11.83 -17.73 -11.71
CA LEU A 120 12.44 -18.37 -12.87
C LEU A 120 11.73 -17.98 -14.19
N ARG A 121 10.43 -17.76 -14.15
CA ARG A 121 9.58 -17.51 -15.33
C ARG A 121 9.41 -16.02 -15.66
N ALA A 122 9.30 -15.15 -14.65
CA ALA A 122 9.17 -13.72 -14.86
C ALA A 122 10.41 -13.13 -15.55
N SER A 123 10.21 -12.15 -16.42
CA SER A 123 11.31 -11.39 -17.03
C SER A 123 11.95 -10.45 -16.03
N LYS A 124 11.15 -9.86 -15.15
CA LYS A 124 11.57 -9.00 -14.04
C LYS A 124 10.65 -9.22 -12.84
N VAL A 125 11.18 -9.09 -11.63
CA VAL A 125 10.40 -9.10 -10.38
C VAL A 125 10.62 -7.79 -9.65
N ILE A 126 9.58 -6.98 -9.56
CA ILE A 126 9.58 -5.73 -8.81
C ILE A 126 9.21 -6.06 -7.37
N CYS A 127 10.01 -5.60 -6.41
CA CYS A 127 9.73 -5.67 -4.99
C CYS A 127 9.54 -4.26 -4.44
N VAL A 128 8.42 -3.98 -3.80
CA VAL A 128 8.13 -2.62 -3.30
C VAL A 128 8.99 -2.18 -2.11
N SER A 129 9.79 -3.10 -1.55
CA SER A 129 10.74 -2.79 -0.47
C SER A 129 11.87 -3.82 -0.42
N ASN A 130 13.01 -3.44 0.17
CA ASN A 130 14.12 -4.35 0.43
C ASN A 130 13.71 -5.50 1.36
N SER A 131 12.79 -5.25 2.28
CA SER A 131 12.31 -6.26 3.23
C SER A 131 11.73 -7.51 2.55
N ILE A 132 11.11 -7.38 1.39
CA ILE A 132 10.60 -8.53 0.61
C ILE A 132 11.77 -9.39 0.13
N VAL A 133 12.83 -8.76 -0.39
CA VAL A 133 14.01 -9.47 -0.89
C VAL A 133 14.76 -10.15 0.25
N ASP A 134 14.95 -9.44 1.36
CA ASP A 134 15.75 -9.94 2.49
C ASP A 134 15.02 -11.04 3.29
N SER A 135 13.69 -10.97 3.37
CA SER A 135 12.87 -11.96 4.07
C SER A 135 12.72 -13.27 3.30
N TYR A 136 12.92 -13.27 1.97
CA TYR A 136 12.61 -14.45 1.17
C TYR A 136 13.65 -15.54 1.33
N ILE A 137 13.18 -16.76 1.67
CA ILE A 137 14.06 -17.93 1.92
C ILE A 137 14.92 -18.28 0.69
N PHE A 138 14.39 -18.10 -0.54
CA PHE A 138 15.12 -18.31 -1.80
C PHE A 138 15.62 -16.99 -2.40
N LYS A 139 16.07 -16.05 -1.57
CA LYS A 139 16.52 -14.70 -2.00
C LYS A 139 17.58 -14.71 -3.09
N ASN A 140 18.44 -15.73 -3.18
CA ASN A 140 19.44 -15.83 -4.22
C ASN A 140 18.82 -16.09 -5.61
N ILE A 141 17.65 -16.73 -5.67
CA ILE A 141 16.89 -16.90 -6.92
C ILE A 141 16.22 -15.57 -7.26
N LEU A 142 15.54 -14.96 -6.29
CA LEU A 142 14.86 -13.68 -6.46
C LEU A 142 15.83 -12.58 -6.92
N LYS A 143 16.99 -12.42 -6.28
CA LYS A 143 18.00 -11.39 -6.60
C LYS A 143 18.47 -11.38 -8.05
N LYS A 144 18.41 -12.51 -8.77
CA LYS A 144 18.77 -12.59 -10.19
C LYS A 144 17.82 -11.79 -11.10
N LYS A 145 16.58 -11.60 -10.67
CA LYS A 145 15.51 -10.93 -11.43
C LYS A 145 14.92 -9.72 -10.70
N ALA A 146 15.20 -9.57 -9.40
CA ALA A 146 14.62 -8.52 -8.59
C ALA A 146 15.13 -7.13 -8.99
N ALA A 147 14.20 -6.17 -8.90
CA ALA A 147 14.49 -4.77 -8.71
C ALA A 147 13.67 -4.29 -7.51
N VAL A 148 14.31 -3.59 -6.59
CA VAL A 148 13.58 -2.88 -5.54
C VAL A 148 13.15 -1.54 -6.13
N LEU A 149 11.84 -1.34 -6.21
CA LEU A 149 11.23 -0.10 -6.67
C LEU A 149 10.09 0.22 -5.70
N ASN A 150 10.33 1.15 -4.80
CA ASN A 150 9.31 1.61 -3.86
C ASN A 150 8.11 2.17 -4.62
N ASN A 151 6.89 1.98 -4.08
CA ASN A 151 5.71 2.57 -4.68
C ASN A 151 5.83 4.08 -4.76
N CYS A 152 5.30 4.65 -5.83
CA CYS A 152 5.22 6.08 -6.01
C CYS A 152 3.83 6.60 -5.60
N ILE A 153 3.79 7.77 -4.97
CA ILE A 153 2.57 8.48 -4.60
C ILE A 153 2.39 9.69 -5.52
N ASP A 154 1.15 9.97 -5.91
CA ASP A 154 0.84 11.16 -6.68
C ASP A 154 0.71 12.38 -5.76
N ALA A 155 1.82 13.12 -5.62
CA ALA A 155 1.88 14.25 -4.71
C ALA A 155 0.94 15.39 -5.09
N ALA A 156 0.62 15.57 -6.37
CA ALA A 156 -0.30 16.60 -6.82
C ALA A 156 -1.74 16.22 -6.45
N GLU A 157 -2.17 15.01 -6.83
CA GLU A 157 -3.50 14.48 -6.51
C GLU A 157 -3.76 14.47 -4.99
N ILE A 158 -2.78 13.98 -4.20
CA ILE A 158 -2.90 13.93 -2.74
C ILE A 158 -3.10 15.33 -2.14
N ARG A 159 -2.31 16.32 -2.58
CA ARG A 159 -2.43 17.69 -2.06
C ARG A 159 -3.74 18.36 -2.46
N ASP A 160 -4.19 18.15 -3.69
CA ASP A 160 -5.45 18.70 -4.17
C ASP A 160 -6.65 18.12 -3.40
N LEU A 161 -6.69 16.80 -3.22
CA LEU A 161 -7.74 16.13 -2.46
C LEU A 161 -7.70 16.46 -0.96
N ALA A 162 -6.53 16.74 -0.41
CA ALA A 162 -6.37 17.15 0.98
C ALA A 162 -6.95 18.55 1.27
N LEU A 163 -7.14 19.40 0.24
CA LEU A 163 -7.76 20.72 0.39
C LEU A 163 -9.29 20.66 0.57
N GLU A 164 -9.91 19.51 0.28
CA GLU A 164 -11.34 19.35 0.53
C GLU A 164 -11.67 19.54 2.02
N PRO A 165 -12.73 20.29 2.35
CA PRO A 165 -13.13 20.47 3.75
C PRO A 165 -13.43 19.14 4.45
N CYS A 166 -12.79 18.87 5.58
CA CYS A 166 -13.09 17.73 6.43
C CYS A 166 -14.24 18.02 7.41
N GLY A 167 -14.34 19.27 7.88
CA GLY A 167 -15.32 19.70 8.89
C GLY A 167 -14.99 19.24 10.32
N GLU A 168 -13.95 18.46 10.50
CA GLU A 168 -13.50 17.84 11.76
C GLU A 168 -11.99 17.96 11.89
N SER A 169 -11.47 17.85 13.10
CA SER A 169 -10.03 17.81 13.38
C SER A 169 -9.72 16.67 14.33
N TYR A 170 -8.57 16.02 14.12
CA TYR A 170 -8.16 14.86 14.90
C TYR A 170 -6.71 15.00 15.37
N ASP A 171 -6.37 14.35 16.45
CA ASP A 171 -4.99 14.22 16.89
C ASP A 171 -4.29 13.07 16.16
N ILE A 172 -4.98 11.94 15.96
CA ILE A 172 -4.40 10.71 15.42
C ILE A 172 -5.24 10.17 14.27
N CYS A 173 -4.58 9.76 13.17
CA CYS A 173 -5.21 9.08 12.03
C CYS A 173 -4.63 7.68 11.85
N PHE A 174 -5.53 6.71 11.71
CA PHE A 174 -5.24 5.37 11.20
C PHE A 174 -5.84 5.24 9.80
N THR A 175 -5.05 4.81 8.83
CA THR A 175 -5.53 4.55 7.48
C THR A 175 -5.08 3.17 7.01
N GLY A 176 -6.04 2.28 6.80
CA GLY A 176 -5.76 0.92 6.35
C GLY A 176 -6.96 0.00 6.51
N ARG A 177 -6.87 -1.18 5.89
CA ARG A 177 -7.89 -2.21 6.04
C ARG A 177 -8.01 -2.63 7.50
N LEU A 178 -9.24 -2.90 7.95
CA LEU A 178 -9.48 -3.42 9.31
C LEU A 178 -9.29 -4.94 9.33
N GLU A 179 -8.06 -5.37 9.03
CA GLU A 179 -7.64 -6.77 9.00
C GLU A 179 -6.52 -7.01 10.03
N GLU A 180 -6.30 -8.27 10.38
CA GLU A 180 -5.34 -8.66 11.43
C GLU A 180 -3.93 -8.12 11.15
N GLU A 181 -3.47 -8.17 9.90
CA GLU A 181 -2.15 -7.68 9.52
C GLU A 181 -1.96 -6.16 9.71
N LYS A 182 -3.05 -5.37 9.74
CA LYS A 182 -3.00 -3.91 9.97
C LYS A 182 -3.14 -3.53 11.44
N GLY A 183 -3.58 -4.47 12.28
CA GLY A 183 -3.65 -4.33 13.72
C GLY A 183 -4.65 -3.28 14.24
N PRO A 184 -5.89 -3.17 13.71
CA PRO A 184 -6.85 -2.14 14.15
C PRO A 184 -7.17 -2.23 15.64
N LEU A 185 -7.23 -3.42 16.21
CA LEU A 185 -7.46 -3.61 17.64
C LEU A 185 -6.28 -3.10 18.50
N GLU A 186 -5.06 -3.23 18.02
CA GLU A 186 -3.88 -2.69 18.70
C GLU A 186 -3.86 -1.16 18.64
N PHE A 187 -4.29 -0.57 17.52
CA PHE A 187 -4.48 0.87 17.42
C PHE A 187 -5.46 1.40 18.49
N VAL A 188 -6.61 0.75 18.66
CA VAL A 188 -7.58 1.12 19.69
C VAL A 188 -6.95 1.08 21.09
N ARG A 189 -6.12 0.05 21.39
CA ARG A 189 -5.38 -0.04 22.67
C ARG A 189 -4.32 1.04 22.81
N VAL A 190 -3.66 1.45 21.72
CA VAL A 190 -2.73 2.60 21.72
C VAL A 190 -3.48 3.88 22.11
N VAL A 191 -4.63 4.16 21.48
CA VAL A 191 -5.43 5.35 21.82
C VAL A 191 -5.93 5.29 23.27
N ALA A 192 -6.33 4.11 23.77
CA ALA A 192 -6.72 3.93 25.18
C ALA A 192 -5.59 4.29 26.15
N ASP A 193 -4.36 3.92 25.82
CA ASP A 193 -3.21 4.24 26.66
C ASP A 193 -2.81 5.73 26.53
N VAL A 194 -2.89 6.33 25.35
CA VAL A 194 -2.66 7.77 25.14
C VAL A 194 -3.69 8.61 25.91
N LYS A 195 -4.97 8.19 25.93
CA LYS A 195 -6.05 8.86 26.67
C LYS A 195 -5.75 9.01 28.17
N LYS A 196 -4.96 8.11 28.79
CA LYS A 196 -4.57 8.23 30.20
C LYS A 196 -3.77 9.50 30.48
N ALA A 197 -2.97 9.95 29.51
CA ALA A 197 -2.17 11.19 29.62
C ALA A 197 -2.88 12.39 28.98
N LEU A 198 -3.66 12.14 27.92
CA LEU A 198 -4.39 13.14 27.14
C LEU A 198 -5.88 12.74 27.06
N PRO A 199 -6.69 13.07 28.09
CA PRO A 199 -8.08 12.58 28.16
C PRO A 199 -8.96 12.95 26.97
N ASN A 200 -8.70 14.08 26.32
CA ASN A 200 -9.45 14.59 25.19
C ASN A 200 -8.83 14.22 23.82
N VAL A 201 -7.87 13.28 23.78
CA VAL A 201 -7.29 12.83 22.52
C VAL A 201 -8.39 12.36 21.57
N SER A 202 -8.31 12.78 20.31
CA SER A 202 -9.24 12.41 19.25
C SER A 202 -8.52 11.62 18.16
N ALA A 203 -9.14 10.54 17.69
CA ALA A 203 -8.59 9.71 16.63
C ALA A 203 -9.64 9.38 15.58
N VAL A 204 -9.21 9.25 14.32
CA VAL A 204 -10.02 8.75 13.22
C VAL A 204 -9.42 7.48 12.65
N MET A 205 -10.28 6.51 12.36
CA MET A 205 -9.93 5.28 11.68
C MET A 205 -10.62 5.24 10.31
N LEU A 206 -9.81 5.17 9.26
CA LEU A 206 -10.23 5.12 7.86
C LEU A 206 -9.95 3.74 7.29
N GLY A 207 -10.98 3.09 6.78
CA GLY A 207 -10.93 1.78 6.17
C GLY A 207 -12.00 0.85 6.70
N ASP A 208 -12.12 -0.29 6.03
CA ASP A 208 -13.07 -1.36 6.36
C ASP A 208 -12.36 -2.72 6.33
N GLY A 209 -13.02 -3.77 6.81
CA GLY A 209 -12.48 -5.12 6.82
C GLY A 209 -13.16 -6.02 7.83
N SER A 210 -12.68 -7.26 7.89
CA SER A 210 -13.29 -8.32 8.72
C SER A 210 -13.29 -8.02 10.21
N LEU A 211 -12.39 -7.16 10.70
CA LEU A 211 -12.31 -6.77 12.12
C LEU A 211 -13.11 -5.51 12.46
N ARG A 212 -13.97 -4.99 11.57
CA ARG A 212 -14.77 -3.78 11.83
C ARG A 212 -15.64 -3.91 13.09
N GLU A 213 -16.37 -4.99 13.19
CA GLU A 213 -17.27 -5.23 14.35
C GLU A 213 -16.47 -5.40 15.65
N ALA A 214 -15.39 -6.19 15.60
CA ALA A 214 -14.49 -6.38 16.74
C ALA A 214 -13.83 -5.06 17.18
N THR A 215 -13.46 -4.20 16.21
CA THR A 215 -12.90 -2.87 16.49
C THR A 215 -13.93 -1.98 17.17
N SER A 216 -15.16 -1.96 16.66
CA SER A 216 -16.27 -1.18 17.26
C SER A 216 -16.60 -1.66 18.68
N ALA A 217 -16.65 -2.98 18.89
CA ALA A 217 -16.89 -3.56 20.23
C ALA A 217 -15.79 -3.15 21.21
N LEU A 218 -14.51 -3.24 20.80
CA LEU A 218 -13.37 -2.87 21.65
C LEU A 218 -13.38 -1.36 22.00
N ILE A 219 -13.79 -0.49 21.06
CA ILE A 219 -13.96 0.94 21.32
C ILE A 219 -15.00 1.15 22.43
N GLY A 220 -16.12 0.40 22.39
CA GLY A 220 -17.14 0.44 23.43
C GLY A 220 -16.66 -0.07 24.80
N GLU A 221 -16.02 -1.24 24.81
CA GLU A 221 -15.47 -1.87 26.04
C GLU A 221 -14.47 -0.96 26.76
N LEU A 222 -13.62 -0.24 25.99
CA LEU A 222 -12.61 0.67 26.54
C LEU A 222 -13.15 2.11 26.78
N ASN A 223 -14.44 2.34 26.58
CA ASN A 223 -15.09 3.65 26.73
C ASN A 223 -14.42 4.74 25.88
N LEU A 224 -14.12 4.43 24.63
CA LEU A 224 -13.44 5.32 23.67
C LEU A 224 -14.37 5.94 22.64
N GLY A 225 -15.69 5.79 22.74
CA GLY A 225 -16.65 6.30 21.76
C GLY A 225 -16.60 7.81 21.54
N ALA A 226 -16.15 8.59 22.55
CA ALA A 226 -15.91 10.02 22.41
C ALA A 226 -14.51 10.37 21.87
N ASN A 227 -13.61 9.38 21.79
CA ASN A 227 -12.21 9.58 21.40
C ASN A 227 -11.87 9.02 20.01
N ILE A 228 -12.58 7.99 19.53
CA ILE A 228 -12.32 7.33 18.26
C ILE A 228 -13.54 7.41 17.37
N THR A 229 -13.36 7.96 16.17
CA THR A 229 -14.36 7.94 15.10
C THR A 229 -13.99 6.87 14.07
N LEU A 230 -14.85 5.87 13.89
CA LEU A 230 -14.70 4.80 12.91
C LEU A 230 -15.49 5.17 11.63
N LYS A 231 -14.80 5.74 10.63
CA LYS A 231 -15.45 6.26 9.39
C LYS A 231 -15.79 5.15 8.38
N GLY A 232 -15.13 3.99 8.45
CA GLY A 232 -15.23 2.99 7.40
C GLY A 232 -14.39 3.35 6.17
N PHE A 233 -14.69 2.71 5.04
CA PHE A 233 -14.06 3.06 3.78
C PHE A 233 -14.49 4.47 3.34
N VAL A 234 -13.52 5.28 2.92
CA VAL A 234 -13.75 6.64 2.40
C VAL A 234 -13.04 6.80 1.06
N ASP A 235 -13.67 7.48 0.10
CA ASP A 235 -13.07 7.70 -1.22
C ASP A 235 -11.90 8.68 -1.18
N ASN A 236 -11.99 9.71 -0.35
CA ASN A 236 -10.92 10.66 -0.12
C ASN A 236 -10.42 10.58 1.33
N PRO A 237 -9.35 9.78 1.61
CA PRO A 237 -8.75 9.73 2.94
C PRO A 237 -7.89 10.96 3.26
N TYR A 238 -7.41 11.65 2.24
CA TYR A 238 -6.39 12.71 2.40
C TYR A 238 -6.89 13.91 3.17
N LYS A 239 -8.17 14.29 3.05
CA LYS A 239 -8.76 15.36 3.86
C LYS A 239 -8.80 15.04 5.35
N TYR A 240 -8.98 13.76 5.72
CA TYR A 240 -8.91 13.32 7.11
C TYR A 240 -7.46 13.23 7.60
N MET A 241 -6.56 12.75 6.75
CA MET A 241 -5.12 12.77 7.03
C MET A 241 -4.64 14.19 7.29
N MET A 242 -5.04 15.17 6.44
CA MET A 242 -4.69 16.58 6.58
C MET A 242 -5.31 17.21 7.83
N ALA A 243 -6.52 16.78 8.21
CA ALA A 243 -7.21 17.23 9.43
C ALA A 243 -6.67 16.58 10.70
N SER A 244 -5.66 15.70 10.61
CA SER A 244 -5.06 14.97 11.73
C SER A 244 -3.63 15.46 11.97
N LYS A 245 -3.17 15.45 13.23
CA LYS A 245 -1.78 15.83 13.56
C LYS A 245 -0.78 14.71 13.36
N LEU A 246 -1.18 13.45 13.52
CA LEU A 246 -0.26 12.31 13.63
C LEU A 246 -0.83 11.09 12.90
N GLY A 247 -0.04 10.47 12.04
CA GLY A 247 -0.36 9.16 11.48
C GLY A 247 0.17 8.03 12.36
N VAL A 248 -0.63 6.99 12.58
CA VAL A 248 -0.23 5.81 13.36
C VAL A 248 -0.67 4.54 12.64
N LEU A 249 0.27 3.62 12.42
CA LEU A 249 0.00 2.27 11.97
C LEU A 249 0.57 1.23 12.95
N THR A 250 -0.28 0.30 13.32
CA THR A 250 0.04 -0.82 14.22
C THR A 250 0.18 -2.14 13.47
N SER A 251 0.54 -2.07 12.18
CA SER A 251 0.66 -3.22 11.31
C SER A 251 1.69 -4.24 11.80
N ALA A 252 1.33 -5.52 11.74
CA ALA A 252 2.25 -6.63 11.90
C ALA A 252 2.97 -7.01 10.59
N VAL A 253 2.33 -6.67 9.46
CA VAL A 253 2.86 -6.93 8.11
C VAL A 253 2.61 -5.72 7.22
N GLU A 254 3.65 -5.29 6.50
CA GLU A 254 3.55 -4.19 5.55
C GLU A 254 4.47 -4.44 4.35
N GLY A 255 3.96 -4.24 3.14
CA GLY A 255 4.78 -4.31 1.94
C GLY A 255 5.63 -3.07 1.76
N PHE A 256 4.97 -1.94 1.58
CA PHE A 256 5.59 -0.62 1.46
C PHE A 256 5.13 0.31 2.60
N GLY A 257 3.85 0.65 2.66
CA GLY A 257 3.28 1.59 3.63
C GLY A 257 2.84 2.89 2.97
N LEU A 258 1.98 2.80 1.95
CA LEU A 258 1.45 3.97 1.23
C LEU A 258 0.90 5.02 2.19
N ALA A 259 0.07 4.62 3.18
CA ALA A 259 -0.51 5.54 4.15
C ALA A 259 0.55 6.33 4.95
N ALA A 260 1.73 5.73 5.21
CA ALA A 260 2.82 6.44 5.87
C ALA A 260 3.46 7.48 4.94
N ALA A 261 3.71 7.12 3.68
CA ALA A 261 4.27 8.05 2.69
C ALA A 261 3.32 9.23 2.41
N GLU A 262 2.01 8.94 2.30
CA GLU A 262 0.94 9.93 2.08
C GLU A 262 0.80 10.91 3.25
N GLN A 263 0.74 10.39 4.48
CA GLN A 263 0.64 11.21 5.69
C GLN A 263 1.88 12.10 5.87
N LEU A 264 3.09 11.56 5.65
CA LEU A 264 4.32 12.31 5.68
C LEU A 264 4.37 13.40 4.61
N LEU A 265 3.86 13.12 3.40
CA LEU A 265 3.77 14.11 2.32
C LEU A 265 2.90 15.33 2.72
N LEU A 266 1.85 15.08 3.50
CA LEU A 266 0.96 16.13 4.02
C LEU A 266 1.56 16.90 5.23
N GLY A 267 2.78 16.58 5.64
CA GLY A 267 3.48 17.31 6.69
C GLY A 267 3.24 16.80 8.11
N HIS A 268 2.63 15.63 8.25
CA HIS A 268 2.34 15.07 9.58
C HIS A 268 3.31 13.97 9.95
N PRO A 269 3.87 13.96 11.17
CA PRO A 269 4.70 12.88 11.67
C PRO A 269 3.99 11.53 11.65
N PHE A 270 4.78 10.45 11.59
CA PHE A 270 4.22 9.11 11.50
C PHE A 270 4.85 8.14 12.51
N LEU A 271 4.01 7.37 13.22
CA LEU A 271 4.46 6.32 14.13
C LEU A 271 4.06 4.95 13.59
N ALA A 272 4.98 4.00 13.63
CA ALA A 272 4.72 2.64 13.20
C ALA A 272 5.58 1.62 13.95
N TYR A 273 5.21 0.36 13.86
CA TYR A 273 6.13 -0.73 14.19
C TYR A 273 7.16 -0.91 13.06
N PRO A 274 8.39 -1.40 13.37
CA PRO A 274 9.47 -1.57 12.39
C PRO A 274 9.24 -2.81 11.51
N VAL A 275 8.22 -2.77 10.65
CA VAL A 275 7.82 -3.88 9.78
C VAL A 275 7.84 -3.48 8.31
N GLY A 276 8.29 -4.39 7.46
CA GLY A 276 8.26 -4.22 6.01
C GLY A 276 8.88 -2.92 5.52
N GLY A 277 8.27 -2.33 4.52
CA GLY A 277 8.70 -1.07 3.91
C GLY A 277 8.61 0.15 4.82
N LEU A 278 7.86 0.09 5.94
CA LEU A 278 7.83 1.19 6.92
C LEU A 278 9.23 1.53 7.45
N THR A 279 10.14 0.55 7.51
CA THR A 279 11.53 0.77 7.90
C THR A 279 12.33 1.62 6.90
N GLU A 280 11.85 1.72 5.67
CA GLU A 280 12.43 2.54 4.62
C GLU A 280 11.80 3.95 4.56
N ILE A 281 10.58 4.12 5.09
CA ILE A 281 9.80 5.37 5.01
C ILE A 281 9.98 6.22 6.26
N VAL A 282 9.79 5.62 7.44
CA VAL A 282 9.77 6.32 8.72
C VAL A 282 11.15 6.30 9.37
N ASN A 283 11.60 7.45 9.83
CA ASN A 283 12.83 7.62 10.59
C ASN A 283 12.65 8.68 11.71
N ASP A 284 13.65 8.82 12.57
CA ASP A 284 13.57 9.71 13.74
C ASP A 284 13.44 11.21 13.42
N ARG A 285 13.59 11.62 12.15
CA ARG A 285 13.39 13.01 11.73
C ARG A 285 11.95 13.31 11.33
N CYS A 286 11.19 12.32 10.85
CA CYS A 286 9.81 12.49 10.38
C CYS A 286 8.76 11.72 11.20
N GLY A 287 9.19 11.00 12.22
CA GLY A 287 8.32 10.18 13.04
C GLY A 287 9.12 9.27 13.95
N LYS A 288 8.64 8.05 14.18
CA LYS A 288 9.40 7.03 14.91
C LYS A 288 8.93 5.61 14.57
N LEU A 289 9.91 4.70 14.46
CA LEU A 289 9.66 3.25 14.44
C LEU A 289 9.70 2.75 15.90
N CYS A 290 8.52 2.44 16.44
CA CYS A 290 8.32 2.04 17.82
C CYS A 290 8.45 0.52 17.96
N ARG A 291 9.22 0.03 18.93
CA ARG A 291 9.43 -1.41 19.16
C ARG A 291 8.38 -2.03 20.09
N SER A 292 7.52 -1.21 20.67
CA SER A 292 6.46 -1.65 21.57
C SER A 292 5.31 -0.65 21.59
N LYS A 293 4.12 -1.12 22.01
CA LYS A 293 2.98 -0.25 22.27
C LYS A 293 3.32 0.86 23.27
N LYS A 294 4.05 0.54 24.33
CA LYS A 294 4.47 1.52 25.34
C LYS A 294 5.30 2.65 24.74
N GLU A 295 6.24 2.32 23.86
CA GLU A 295 7.06 3.32 23.16
C GLU A 295 6.22 4.15 22.21
N MET A 296 5.29 3.54 21.47
CA MET A 296 4.37 4.23 20.56
C MET A 296 3.46 5.23 21.32
N CYS A 297 2.91 4.81 22.46
CA CYS A 297 2.10 5.69 23.31
C CYS A 297 2.90 6.87 23.85
N ALA A 298 4.11 6.62 24.35
CA ALA A 298 4.96 7.68 24.89
C ALA A 298 5.35 8.70 23.82
N GLU A 299 5.66 8.23 22.61
CA GLU A 299 6.01 9.09 21.49
C GLU A 299 4.79 9.87 20.97
N ALA A 300 3.62 9.25 20.91
CA ALA A 300 2.36 9.93 20.54
C ALA A 300 2.03 11.05 21.54
N VAL A 301 2.10 10.77 22.85
CA VAL A 301 1.89 11.79 23.90
C VAL A 301 2.89 12.93 23.74
N ARG A 302 4.17 12.63 23.51
CA ARG A 302 5.20 13.66 23.32
C ARG A 302 4.90 14.55 22.10
N LEU A 303 4.60 13.94 20.96
CA LEU A 303 4.26 14.67 19.72
C LEU A 303 3.04 15.58 19.90
N LEU A 304 2.04 15.13 20.65
CA LEU A 304 0.81 15.89 20.87
C LEU A 304 0.91 16.95 21.96
N SER A 305 1.93 16.86 22.85
CA SER A 305 2.10 17.79 24.00
C SER A 305 3.24 18.78 23.82
N ASP A 306 4.26 18.46 22.99
CA ASP A 306 5.45 19.30 22.78
C ASP A 306 5.39 19.88 21.34
N SER A 307 4.95 21.13 21.24
CA SER A 307 4.78 21.83 19.94
C SER A 307 6.10 22.02 19.19
N ALA A 308 7.21 22.23 19.89
CA ALA A 308 8.53 22.41 19.26
C ALA A 308 9.03 21.07 18.70
N TYR A 309 8.85 19.97 19.45
CA TYR A 309 9.18 18.63 18.99
C TYR A 309 8.32 18.21 17.79
N TYR A 310 7.01 18.49 17.84
CA TYR A 310 6.10 18.26 16.71
C TYR A 310 6.55 19.04 15.47
N ALA A 311 6.77 20.34 15.60
CA ALA A 311 7.14 21.22 14.48
C ALA A 311 8.44 20.75 13.80
N ALA A 312 9.44 20.31 14.58
CA ALA A 312 10.68 19.79 14.03
C ALA A 312 10.46 18.53 13.16
N LYS A 313 9.58 17.60 13.56
CA LYS A 313 9.27 16.40 12.77
C LYS A 313 8.34 16.70 11.59
N SER A 314 7.33 17.54 11.81
CA SER A 314 6.38 17.97 10.79
C SER A 314 7.06 18.68 9.63
N SER A 315 8.02 19.56 9.89
CA SER A 315 8.78 20.25 8.84
C SER A 315 9.62 19.32 7.98
N TYR A 316 10.09 18.20 8.53
CA TYR A 316 10.87 17.22 7.79
C TYR A 316 10.04 16.14 7.11
N ALA A 317 8.80 15.91 7.52
CA ALA A 317 7.94 14.86 7.01
C ALA A 317 7.77 14.91 5.47
N PRO A 318 7.44 16.06 4.83
CA PRO A 318 7.34 16.13 3.37
C PRO A 318 8.67 15.86 2.65
N ILE A 319 9.80 16.26 3.27
CA ILE A 319 11.14 16.00 2.71
C ILE A 319 11.42 14.49 2.69
N ALA A 320 11.04 13.78 3.75
CA ALA A 320 11.18 12.32 3.80
C ALA A 320 10.32 11.60 2.75
N ALA A 321 9.11 12.11 2.48
CA ALA A 321 8.18 11.54 1.50
C ALA A 321 8.53 11.89 0.05
N ALA A 322 9.23 13.00 -0.21
CA ALA A 322 9.50 13.52 -1.56
C ALA A 322 10.15 12.51 -2.51
N ARG A 323 11.00 11.63 -1.99
CA ARG A 323 11.65 10.58 -2.79
C ARG A 323 10.70 9.52 -3.35
N PHE A 324 9.47 9.46 -2.82
CA PHE A 324 8.42 8.55 -3.26
C PHE A 324 7.41 9.25 -4.18
N ALA A 325 7.67 10.48 -4.61
CA ALA A 325 6.76 11.29 -5.42
C ALA A 325 7.32 11.60 -6.82
N ASP A 326 8.42 10.98 -7.23
CA ASP A 326 8.96 11.10 -8.59
C ASP A 326 8.27 10.09 -9.53
N MET A 327 7.04 10.42 -9.90
CA MET A 327 6.21 9.59 -10.79
C MET A 327 6.89 9.35 -12.14
N LYS A 328 7.60 10.36 -12.66
CA LYS A 328 8.27 10.24 -13.97
C LYS A 328 9.33 9.14 -13.94
N SER A 329 10.29 9.21 -13.03
CA SER A 329 11.35 8.19 -12.90
C SER A 329 10.79 6.81 -12.55
N TYR A 330 9.72 6.76 -11.77
CA TYR A 330 9.01 5.52 -11.44
C TYR A 330 8.45 4.84 -12.69
N ILE A 331 7.72 5.57 -13.52
CA ILE A 331 7.11 5.07 -14.76
C ILE A 331 8.17 4.73 -15.80
N GLU A 332 9.22 5.56 -15.94
CA GLU A 332 10.36 5.27 -16.86
C GLU A 332 11.03 3.93 -16.49
N SER A 333 11.23 3.66 -15.21
CA SER A 333 11.78 2.39 -14.75
C SER A 333 10.91 1.21 -15.17
N ILE A 334 9.60 1.29 -14.91
CA ILE A 334 8.63 0.21 -15.23
C ILE A 334 8.53 -0.01 -16.73
N THR A 335 8.40 1.05 -17.53
CA THR A 335 8.24 0.94 -18.98
C THR A 335 9.51 0.48 -19.69
N SER A 336 10.68 0.72 -19.11
CA SER A 336 11.95 0.13 -19.58
C SER A 336 11.93 -1.40 -19.52
N TRP A 337 11.37 -1.97 -18.44
CA TRP A 337 11.20 -3.42 -18.29
C TRP A 337 10.16 -4.00 -19.24
N TYR A 338 9.06 -3.29 -19.48
CA TYR A 338 8.07 -3.70 -20.50
C TYR A 338 8.70 -3.80 -21.88
N SER A 339 9.54 -2.82 -22.23
CA SER A 339 10.20 -2.79 -23.53
C SER A 339 11.23 -3.90 -23.73
N ALA A 340 11.69 -4.51 -22.65
CA ALA A 340 12.62 -5.63 -22.66
C ALA A 340 11.93 -7.02 -22.70
N LEU A 341 10.59 -7.07 -22.64
CA LEU A 341 9.84 -8.32 -22.73
C LEU A 341 9.92 -8.91 -24.15
N PRO A 342 10.05 -10.23 -24.30
CA PRO A 342 9.80 -10.87 -25.59
C PRO A 342 8.32 -10.65 -25.96
N LYS A 343 8.05 -10.52 -27.26
CA LYS A 343 6.66 -10.36 -27.76
C LYS A 343 5.82 -11.57 -27.32
N VAL A 344 4.60 -11.31 -26.89
CA VAL A 344 3.59 -12.33 -26.52
C VAL A 344 3.06 -13.04 -27.74
#